data_ffbe982eda8637d41c6c70f5183238d7
#
_entry.id   ffbe982eda8637d41c6c70f5183238d7
#
_cell.length_a   1.000
_cell.length_b   1.000
_cell.length_c   1.000
_cell.angle_alpha   90.00
_cell.angle_beta   90.00
_cell.angle_gamma   90.00
#
_symmetry.space_group_name_H-M   'P 1'
#
loop_
_entity.id
_entity.type
_entity.pdbx_description
1 polymer ?
#
loop_
_entity_poly.entity_id
_entity_poly.type
_entity_poly.pdbx_seq_one_letter_code
_entity_poly.pdbx_strand_id
1 'polypeptide(L)'
;VPEAHPVIDGRLIAWPVDRFQEKPSLDKARTLLDEGAKWNGGVFAFKLGYLLDIVNRTQEIVSFETFRNHYGDLKKISFDYEVVEKARSIAMVSYGGKWKDLGTWNTLSEEIAGPAIGNVLLGEGTAGTTVINETSMPMVVLGAKDMIVAASPDGILVSDKHASSYLKPYAEQISDRPMYEEMIWGDYRVTDYVEYTDKTRSLTKHMFIQSGRYIGY
;
A
#
# COMPACT_ATOMS: atom_id res chain seq x y z
N VAL A 1 -25.22 2.39 -25.81
CA VAL A 1 -24.05 1.54 -25.46
C VAL A 1 -24.04 0.42 -26.49
N PRO A 2 -22.99 0.23 -27.33
CA PRO A 2 -22.90 -0.94 -28.18
C PRO A 2 -22.95 -2.18 -27.28
N GLU A 3 -23.69 -3.20 -27.69
CA GLU A 3 -23.76 -4.47 -26.97
C GLU A 3 -22.34 -5.04 -26.88
N ALA A 4 -21.74 -4.93 -25.69
CA ALA A 4 -20.41 -5.44 -25.44
C ALA A 4 -20.47 -6.96 -25.35
N HIS A 5 -19.95 -7.65 -26.33
CA HIS A 5 -19.88 -9.09 -26.31
C HIS A 5 -18.64 -9.54 -25.51
N PRO A 6 -18.79 -10.47 -24.56
CA PRO A 6 -17.66 -10.97 -23.81
C PRO A 6 -16.70 -11.76 -24.70
N VAL A 7 -15.41 -11.61 -24.45
CA VAL A 7 -14.40 -12.53 -24.99
C VAL A 7 -14.32 -13.75 -24.06
N ILE A 8 -14.53 -14.92 -24.62
CA ILE A 8 -14.50 -16.17 -23.85
C ILE A 8 -13.26 -16.97 -24.30
N ASP A 9 -12.37 -17.22 -23.35
CA ASP A 9 -11.24 -18.11 -23.54
C ASP A 9 -11.27 -19.20 -22.45
N GLY A 10 -11.75 -20.36 -22.81
CA GLY A 10 -11.95 -21.45 -21.88
C GLY A 10 -12.90 -21.11 -20.72
N ARG A 11 -12.36 -20.86 -19.53
CA ARG A 11 -13.11 -20.55 -18.30
C ARG A 11 -13.19 -19.06 -18.00
N LEU A 12 -12.48 -18.22 -18.74
CA LEU A 12 -12.38 -16.79 -18.48
C LEU A 12 -13.37 -16.04 -19.37
N ILE A 13 -14.15 -15.16 -18.74
CA ILE A 13 -15.05 -14.24 -19.45
C ILE A 13 -14.52 -12.83 -19.21
N ALA A 14 -14.10 -12.18 -20.29
CA ALA A 14 -13.62 -10.81 -20.26
C ALA A 14 -14.58 -9.89 -21.02
N TRP A 15 -14.86 -8.73 -20.46
CA TRP A 15 -15.74 -7.72 -21.02
C TRP A 15 -14.94 -6.51 -21.51
N PRO A 16 -15.20 -5.98 -22.68
CA PRO A 16 -14.58 -4.73 -23.10
C PRO A 16 -14.98 -3.60 -22.16
N VAL A 17 -14.04 -2.72 -21.87
CA VAL A 17 -14.23 -1.54 -21.04
C VAL A 17 -14.30 -0.32 -21.99
N ASP A 18 -15.39 0.43 -21.90
CA ASP A 18 -15.59 1.65 -22.69
C ASP A 18 -14.63 2.75 -22.27
N ARG A 19 -14.53 2.97 -20.97
CA ARG A 19 -13.62 3.95 -20.37
C ARG A 19 -13.21 3.56 -18.97
N PHE A 20 -12.03 3.99 -18.57
CA PHE A 20 -11.54 3.94 -17.19
C PHE A 20 -11.48 5.37 -16.64
N GLN A 21 -11.81 5.54 -15.37
CA GLN A 21 -11.72 6.83 -14.70
C GLN A 21 -11.16 6.64 -13.28
N GLU A 22 -10.00 7.21 -13.03
CA GLU A 22 -9.34 7.17 -11.73
C GLU A 22 -9.88 8.27 -10.80
N LYS A 23 -10.16 7.92 -9.56
CA LYS A 23 -10.62 8.85 -8.50
C LYS A 23 -11.70 9.84 -8.91
N PRO A 24 -12.83 9.37 -9.44
CA PRO A 24 -13.95 10.27 -9.75
C PRO A 24 -14.47 10.93 -8.47
N SER A 25 -15.11 12.10 -8.59
CA SER A 25 -15.86 12.67 -7.47
C SER A 25 -16.97 11.72 -7.01
N LEU A 26 -17.43 11.87 -5.76
CA LEU A 26 -18.48 10.98 -5.19
C LEU A 26 -19.74 10.95 -6.06
N ASP A 27 -20.20 12.10 -6.56
CA ASP A 27 -21.40 12.17 -7.40
C ASP A 27 -21.16 11.50 -8.76
N LYS A 28 -19.96 11.67 -9.32
CA LYS A 28 -19.59 10.99 -10.56
C LYS A 28 -19.47 9.48 -10.36
N ALA A 29 -18.89 9.05 -9.24
CA ALA A 29 -18.80 7.63 -8.91
C ALA A 29 -20.19 6.97 -8.81
N ARG A 30 -21.15 7.63 -8.14
CA ARG A 30 -22.53 7.17 -8.06
C ARG A 30 -23.16 7.02 -9.45
N THR A 31 -23.07 8.05 -10.27
CA THR A 31 -23.57 8.00 -11.66
C THR A 31 -22.97 6.85 -12.46
N LEU A 32 -21.64 6.66 -12.36
CA LEU A 32 -20.95 5.56 -13.05
C LEU A 32 -21.45 4.18 -12.58
N LEU A 33 -21.67 4.01 -11.27
CA LEU A 33 -22.18 2.76 -10.72
C LEU A 33 -23.61 2.47 -11.21
N ASP A 34 -24.47 3.50 -11.28
CA ASP A 34 -25.82 3.40 -11.83
C ASP A 34 -25.81 3.04 -13.33
N GLU A 35 -24.78 3.48 -14.05
CA GLU A 35 -24.49 3.11 -15.44
C GLU A 35 -23.90 1.70 -15.60
N GLY A 36 -23.64 1.00 -14.50
CA GLY A 36 -23.10 -0.37 -14.49
C GLY A 36 -21.60 -0.49 -14.43
N ALA A 37 -20.88 0.60 -14.12
CA ALA A 37 -19.44 0.56 -13.89
C ALA A 37 -19.05 -0.40 -12.76
N LYS A 38 -17.80 -0.84 -12.80
CA LYS A 38 -17.20 -1.71 -11.78
C LYS A 38 -16.03 -1.01 -11.12
N TRP A 39 -15.79 -1.35 -9.85
CA TRP A 39 -14.59 -0.92 -9.15
C TRP A 39 -13.35 -1.62 -9.71
N ASN A 40 -12.28 -0.86 -9.90
CA ASN A 40 -10.98 -1.40 -10.23
C ASN A 40 -10.33 -2.05 -9.00
N GLY A 41 -9.93 -3.31 -9.14
CA GLY A 41 -9.22 -4.04 -8.07
C GLY A 41 -7.71 -3.81 -8.05
N GLY A 42 -7.18 -2.97 -8.95
CA GLY A 42 -5.74 -2.69 -9.02
C GLY A 42 -4.89 -3.86 -9.55
N VAL A 43 -5.51 -4.90 -10.11
CA VAL A 43 -4.80 -6.06 -10.67
C VAL A 43 -4.88 -6.01 -12.20
N PHE A 44 -3.71 -5.90 -12.83
CA PHE A 44 -3.60 -5.75 -14.27
C PHE A 44 -2.76 -6.86 -14.91
N ALA A 45 -3.17 -7.30 -16.10
CA ALA A 45 -2.38 -8.17 -16.96
C ALA A 45 -2.22 -7.48 -18.33
N PHE A 46 -1.00 -7.45 -18.83
CA PHE A 46 -0.68 -6.79 -20.11
C PHE A 46 0.54 -7.44 -20.76
N LYS A 47 0.71 -7.22 -22.06
CA LYS A 47 1.93 -7.60 -22.75
C LYS A 47 3.05 -6.65 -22.38
N LEU A 48 4.21 -7.17 -22.00
CA LEU A 48 5.38 -6.35 -21.61
C LEU A 48 5.74 -5.33 -22.71
N GLY A 49 5.69 -5.73 -24.00
CA GLY A 49 5.96 -4.83 -25.13
C GLY A 49 5.07 -3.60 -25.14
N TYR A 50 3.82 -3.70 -24.71
CA TYR A 50 2.92 -2.55 -24.62
C TYR A 50 3.44 -1.46 -23.67
N LEU A 51 3.94 -1.85 -22.50
CA LEU A 51 4.53 -0.89 -21.56
C LEU A 51 5.87 -0.34 -22.04
N LEU A 52 6.70 -1.19 -22.63
CA LEU A 52 7.97 -0.75 -23.21
C LEU A 52 7.74 0.29 -24.31
N ASP A 53 6.72 0.10 -25.15
CA ASP A 53 6.35 1.07 -26.18
C ASP A 53 5.91 2.42 -25.60
N ILE A 54 5.17 2.42 -24.48
CA ILE A 54 4.77 3.65 -23.78
C ILE A 54 5.99 4.38 -23.24
N VAL A 55 6.88 3.66 -22.55
CA VAL A 55 8.10 4.22 -21.99
C VAL A 55 9.01 4.78 -23.08
N ASN A 56 9.20 4.07 -24.19
CA ASN A 56 10.03 4.50 -25.31
C ASN A 56 9.48 5.73 -26.05
N ARG A 57 8.16 5.97 -26.00
CA ARG A 57 7.56 7.18 -26.56
C ARG A 57 7.78 8.42 -25.71
N THR A 58 7.98 8.22 -24.40
CA THR A 58 8.19 9.33 -23.46
C THR A 58 9.66 9.69 -23.30
N GLN A 59 10.54 8.73 -23.52
CA GLN A 59 12.00 8.91 -23.48
C GLN A 59 12.66 7.91 -24.44
N GLU A 60 13.73 8.31 -25.12
CA GLU A 60 14.57 7.40 -25.90
C GLU A 60 15.37 6.47 -24.96
N ILE A 61 14.71 5.45 -24.44
CA ILE A 61 15.31 4.49 -23.51
C ILE A 61 15.90 3.34 -24.30
N VAL A 62 17.23 3.38 -24.44
CA VAL A 62 17.97 2.39 -25.21
C VAL A 62 18.35 1.17 -24.34
N SER A 63 18.39 1.33 -23.01
CA SER A 63 18.76 0.25 -22.08
C SER A 63 18.18 0.50 -20.67
N PHE A 64 18.14 -0.56 -19.84
CA PHE A 64 17.77 -0.44 -18.43
C PHE A 64 18.69 0.53 -17.67
N GLU A 65 19.96 0.56 -18.01
CA GLU A 65 20.92 1.45 -17.35
C GLU A 65 20.64 2.94 -17.68
N THR A 66 20.33 3.24 -18.93
CA THR A 66 19.86 4.57 -19.33
C THR A 66 18.57 4.96 -18.60
N PHE A 67 17.61 4.04 -18.52
CA PHE A 67 16.36 4.25 -17.80
C PHE A 67 16.59 4.54 -16.31
N ARG A 68 17.44 3.75 -15.65
CA ARG A 68 17.77 3.93 -14.24
C ARG A 68 18.40 5.30 -13.96
N ASN A 69 19.30 5.73 -14.82
CA ASN A 69 20.01 7.02 -14.67
C ASN A 69 19.07 8.23 -14.85
N HIS A 70 18.01 8.09 -15.66
CA HIS A 70 17.01 9.13 -15.93
C HIS A 70 15.68 8.90 -15.19
N TYR A 71 15.63 7.94 -14.25
CA TYR A 71 14.40 7.63 -13.54
C TYR A 71 13.82 8.83 -12.75
N GLY A 72 14.71 9.68 -12.23
CA GLY A 72 14.34 10.91 -11.52
C GLY A 72 13.68 11.98 -12.39
N ASP A 73 13.89 11.92 -13.71
CA ASP A 73 13.34 12.89 -14.68
C ASP A 73 11.92 12.52 -15.09
N LEU A 74 11.47 11.31 -14.71
CA LEU A 74 10.11 10.85 -15.03
C LEU A 74 9.06 11.62 -14.24
N LYS A 75 7.94 11.87 -14.89
CA LYS A 75 6.77 12.46 -14.24
C LYS A 75 6.26 11.53 -13.13
N LYS A 76 6.10 12.06 -11.92
CA LYS A 76 5.41 11.36 -10.83
C LYS A 76 3.93 11.26 -11.13
N ILE A 77 3.48 10.11 -11.64
CA ILE A 77 2.09 9.84 -12.00
C ILE A 77 1.80 8.36 -11.76
N SER A 78 0.57 8.03 -11.35
CA SER A 78 0.20 6.63 -11.17
C SER A 78 0.03 5.91 -12.51
N PHE A 79 0.17 4.58 -12.49
CA PHE A 79 -0.08 3.71 -13.63
C PHE A 79 -1.50 3.87 -14.17
N ASP A 80 -2.47 4.05 -13.28
CA ASP A 80 -3.87 4.25 -13.64
C ASP A 80 -4.06 5.48 -14.52
N TYR A 81 -3.50 6.63 -14.13
CA TYR A 81 -3.58 7.86 -14.91
C TYR A 81 -2.74 7.84 -16.19
N GLU A 82 -1.52 7.30 -16.14
CA GLU A 82 -0.61 7.36 -17.27
C GLU A 82 -0.91 6.30 -18.33
N VAL A 83 -1.33 5.12 -17.90
CA VAL A 83 -1.51 3.97 -18.79
C VAL A 83 -2.97 3.60 -18.95
N VAL A 84 -3.69 3.35 -17.85
CA VAL A 84 -5.02 2.74 -17.93
C VAL A 84 -6.05 3.70 -18.49
N GLU A 85 -6.12 4.95 -18.01
CA GLU A 85 -7.06 5.95 -18.53
C GLU A 85 -6.84 6.28 -20.02
N LYS A 86 -5.59 6.13 -20.49
CA LYS A 86 -5.23 6.43 -21.88
C LYS A 86 -5.30 5.23 -22.81
N ALA A 87 -5.47 4.05 -22.26
CA ALA A 87 -5.50 2.81 -23.05
C ALA A 87 -6.76 2.75 -23.90
N ARG A 88 -6.58 2.43 -25.19
CA ARG A 88 -7.67 2.35 -26.18
C ARG A 88 -8.37 0.98 -26.22
N SER A 89 -7.77 -0.01 -25.60
CA SER A 89 -8.28 -1.38 -25.58
C SER A 89 -8.05 -1.98 -24.20
N ILE A 90 -9.10 -2.03 -23.42
CA ILE A 90 -9.12 -2.61 -22.08
C ILE A 90 -10.21 -3.66 -22.03
N ALA A 91 -9.90 -4.78 -21.42
CA ALA A 91 -10.90 -5.78 -21.05
C ALA A 91 -10.86 -5.99 -19.54
N MET A 92 -12.00 -6.19 -18.93
CA MET A 92 -12.12 -6.52 -17.51
C MET A 92 -12.59 -7.94 -17.31
N VAL A 93 -12.11 -8.56 -16.25
CA VAL A 93 -12.62 -9.82 -15.70
C VAL A 93 -13.30 -9.50 -14.38
N SER A 94 -14.58 -9.81 -14.27
CA SER A 94 -15.32 -9.59 -13.03
C SER A 94 -14.90 -10.62 -11.98
N TYR A 95 -14.57 -10.13 -10.78
CA TYR A 95 -14.31 -10.95 -9.61
C TYR A 95 -15.51 -10.89 -8.67
N GLY A 96 -16.11 -12.04 -8.36
CA GLY A 96 -17.28 -12.17 -7.49
C GLY A 96 -16.96 -12.59 -6.06
N GLY A 97 -15.67 -12.72 -5.70
CA GLY A 97 -15.23 -13.06 -4.35
C GLY A 97 -15.11 -11.85 -3.43
N LYS A 98 -14.62 -12.08 -2.22
CA LYS A 98 -14.28 -11.01 -1.28
C LYS A 98 -13.00 -10.30 -1.74
N TRP A 99 -13.08 -8.99 -1.91
CA TRP A 99 -11.94 -8.12 -2.15
C TRP A 99 -12.06 -6.88 -1.25
N LYS A 100 -10.98 -6.48 -0.63
CA LYS A 100 -10.93 -5.31 0.24
C LYS A 100 -9.56 -4.65 0.18
N ASP A 101 -9.54 -3.34 0.00
CA ASP A 101 -8.34 -2.54 0.14
C ASP A 101 -8.00 -2.38 1.63
N LEU A 102 -6.82 -2.84 2.03
CA LEU A 102 -6.29 -2.71 3.40
C LEU A 102 -5.29 -1.55 3.52
N GLY A 103 -5.37 -0.58 2.62
CA GLY A 103 -4.45 0.56 2.56
C GLY A 103 -4.59 1.56 3.71
N THR A 104 -5.55 1.39 4.61
CA THR A 104 -5.71 2.25 5.79
C THR A 104 -5.85 1.43 7.06
N TRP A 105 -5.46 2.02 8.19
CA TRP A 105 -5.62 1.38 9.50
C TRP A 105 -7.09 1.04 9.81
N ASN A 106 -8.03 1.89 9.40
CA ASN A 106 -9.45 1.65 9.58
C ASN A 106 -9.88 0.37 8.84
N THR A 107 -9.59 0.26 7.55
CA THR A 107 -9.96 -0.92 6.76
C THR A 107 -9.26 -2.19 7.24
N LEU A 108 -7.98 -2.09 7.65
CA LEU A 108 -7.23 -3.19 8.25
C LEU A 108 -7.90 -3.66 9.55
N SER A 109 -8.31 -2.73 10.41
CA SER A 109 -8.91 -3.05 11.71
C SER A 109 -10.21 -3.87 11.62
N GLU A 110 -10.92 -3.77 10.49
CA GLU A 110 -12.16 -4.52 10.25
C GLU A 110 -11.89 -5.98 9.86
N GLU A 111 -10.67 -6.33 9.44
CA GLU A 111 -10.28 -7.68 9.02
C GLU A 111 -9.45 -8.42 10.08
N ILE A 112 -8.98 -7.71 11.10
CA ILE A 112 -8.23 -8.32 12.21
C ILE A 112 -9.17 -9.14 13.10
N ALA A 113 -8.77 -10.36 13.38
CA ALA A 113 -9.49 -11.24 14.31
C ALA A 113 -9.26 -10.81 15.76
N GLY A 114 -10.21 -10.10 16.33
CA GLY A 114 -10.17 -9.65 17.73
C GLY A 114 -9.66 -8.21 17.89
N PRO A 115 -9.78 -7.64 19.09
CA PRO A 115 -9.49 -6.24 19.35
C PRO A 115 -8.00 -5.95 19.58
N ALA A 116 -7.16 -6.97 19.77
CA ALA A 116 -5.75 -6.77 20.13
C ALA A 116 -4.81 -7.81 19.51
N ILE A 117 -3.64 -7.35 19.09
CA ILE A 117 -2.50 -8.17 18.63
C ILE A 117 -1.28 -7.79 19.46
N GLY A 118 -0.49 -8.80 19.87
CA GLY A 118 0.74 -8.61 20.66
C GLY A 118 0.52 -8.57 22.16
N ASN A 119 1.49 -8.04 22.91
CA ASN A 119 1.44 -7.96 24.37
C ASN A 119 0.58 -6.77 24.81
N VAL A 120 -0.75 -6.99 24.83
CA VAL A 120 -1.75 -5.95 25.09
C VAL A 120 -2.69 -6.39 26.21
N LEU A 121 -2.96 -5.48 27.15
CA LEU A 121 -4.01 -5.59 28.14
C LEU A 121 -5.09 -4.52 27.87
N LEU A 122 -6.29 -4.96 27.51
CA LEU A 122 -7.44 -4.08 27.37
C LEU A 122 -8.19 -4.00 28.69
N GLY A 123 -8.35 -2.79 29.22
CA GLY A 123 -9.08 -2.55 30.44
C GLY A 123 -10.50 -2.07 30.22
N GLU A 124 -11.18 -1.81 31.33
CA GLU A 124 -12.58 -1.41 31.33
C GLU A 124 -12.85 -0.15 30.49
N GLY A 125 -14.03 -0.13 29.89
CA GLY A 125 -14.49 0.99 29.06
C GLY A 125 -13.88 1.07 27.66
N THR A 126 -12.97 0.14 27.29
CA THR A 126 -12.43 0.04 25.93
C THR A 126 -13.43 -0.66 25.03
N ALA A 127 -13.86 0.02 23.96
CA ALA A 127 -14.85 -0.50 23.02
C ALA A 127 -14.56 -0.02 21.60
N GLY A 128 -14.82 -0.86 20.58
CA GLY A 128 -14.62 -0.54 19.17
C GLY A 128 -13.16 -0.25 18.78
N THR A 129 -12.22 -0.35 19.71
CA THR A 129 -10.81 -0.01 19.54
C THR A 129 -10.00 -1.23 19.08
N THR A 130 -9.10 -1.02 18.14
CA THR A 130 -8.14 -2.02 17.69
C THR A 130 -6.74 -1.63 18.16
N VAL A 131 -6.06 -2.56 18.81
CA VAL A 131 -4.73 -2.32 19.39
C VAL A 131 -3.73 -3.31 18.79
N ILE A 132 -2.63 -2.80 18.24
CA ILE A 132 -1.55 -3.60 17.64
C ILE A 132 -0.24 -3.20 18.32
N ASN A 133 0.40 -4.16 18.95
CA ASN A 133 1.68 -3.93 19.61
C ASN A 133 2.73 -4.91 19.07
N GLU A 134 3.58 -4.43 18.20
CA GLU A 134 4.71 -5.18 17.63
C GLU A 134 5.99 -5.06 18.47
N THR A 135 5.91 -4.31 19.57
CA THR A 135 7.05 -4.13 20.48
C THR A 135 7.07 -5.21 21.56
N SER A 136 8.21 -5.34 22.24
CA SER A 136 8.33 -6.19 23.44
C SER A 136 7.74 -5.55 24.71
N MET A 137 7.43 -4.26 24.67
CA MET A 137 6.87 -3.55 25.81
C MET A 137 5.41 -3.93 26.04
N PRO A 138 4.97 -4.16 27.28
CA PRO A 138 3.56 -4.37 27.56
C PRO A 138 2.78 -3.07 27.28
N MET A 139 1.63 -3.18 26.65
CA MET A 139 0.74 -2.06 26.37
C MET A 139 -0.58 -2.24 27.12
N VAL A 140 -1.01 -1.21 27.83
CA VAL A 140 -2.30 -1.19 28.52
C VAL A 140 -3.16 -0.08 27.94
N VAL A 141 -4.39 -0.41 27.56
CA VAL A 141 -5.35 0.54 26.97
C VAL A 141 -6.65 0.50 27.77
N LEU A 142 -7.04 1.64 28.32
CA LEU A 142 -8.22 1.81 29.16
C LEU A 142 -9.15 2.88 28.57
N GLY A 143 -10.46 2.61 28.56
CA GLY A 143 -11.48 3.59 28.25
C GLY A 143 -11.46 4.13 26.81
N ALA A 144 -10.62 3.57 25.92
CA ALA A 144 -10.54 4.00 24.54
C ALA A 144 -11.76 3.51 23.74
N LYS A 145 -12.33 4.41 22.93
CA LYS A 145 -13.52 4.11 22.12
C LYS A 145 -13.25 4.44 20.66
N ASP A 146 -13.54 3.49 19.78
CA ASP A 146 -13.43 3.63 18.33
C ASP A 146 -12.06 4.17 17.85
N MET A 147 -11.00 3.65 18.45
CA MET A 147 -9.63 4.08 18.18
C MET A 147 -8.79 3.00 17.51
N ILE A 148 -7.73 3.45 16.86
CA ILE A 148 -6.57 2.64 16.47
C ILE A 148 -5.43 3.04 17.39
N VAL A 149 -4.84 2.05 18.06
CA VAL A 149 -3.60 2.22 18.85
C VAL A 149 -2.60 1.22 18.30
N ALA A 150 -1.55 1.68 17.68
CA ALA A 150 -0.53 0.82 17.10
C ALA A 150 0.86 1.25 17.57
N ALA A 151 1.68 0.30 17.97
CA ALA A 151 3.08 0.53 18.32
C ALA A 151 3.96 -0.44 17.55
N SER A 152 4.94 0.09 16.87
CA SER A 152 6.01 -0.64 16.20
C SER A 152 7.36 -0.07 16.62
N PRO A 153 8.48 -0.69 16.23
CA PRO A 153 9.79 -0.08 16.41
C PRO A 153 9.94 1.29 15.75
N ASP A 154 9.16 1.58 14.70
CA ASP A 154 9.23 2.81 13.93
C ASP A 154 8.39 3.95 14.53
N GLY A 155 7.47 3.64 15.43
CA GLY A 155 6.66 4.69 16.06
C GLY A 155 5.36 4.20 16.69
N ILE A 156 4.63 5.15 17.24
CA ILE A 156 3.35 4.91 17.90
C ILE A 156 2.28 5.76 17.21
N LEU A 157 1.19 5.11 16.83
CA LEU A 157 -0.02 5.73 16.32
C LEU A 157 -1.12 5.62 17.37
N VAL A 158 -1.74 6.74 17.69
CA VAL A 158 -2.99 6.82 18.44
C VAL A 158 -3.95 7.69 17.64
N SER A 159 -5.04 7.12 17.15
CA SER A 159 -5.96 7.80 16.25
C SER A 159 -7.39 7.34 16.44
N ASP A 160 -8.35 8.23 16.23
CA ASP A 160 -9.71 7.81 15.89
C ASP A 160 -9.69 6.93 14.63
N LYS A 161 -10.59 5.93 14.55
CA LYS A 161 -10.63 5.00 13.41
C LYS A 161 -10.81 5.70 12.06
N HIS A 162 -11.73 6.66 11.97
CA HIS A 162 -11.95 7.38 10.71
C HIS A 162 -10.79 8.31 10.38
N ALA A 163 -10.25 9.02 11.37
CA ALA A 163 -9.11 9.90 11.20
C ALA A 163 -7.87 9.15 10.73
N SER A 164 -7.70 7.88 11.10
CA SER A 164 -6.56 7.04 10.67
C SER A 164 -6.45 6.86 9.16
N SER A 165 -7.56 7.01 8.42
CA SER A 165 -7.57 6.99 6.95
C SER A 165 -6.86 8.19 6.32
N TYR A 166 -6.63 9.25 7.07
CA TYR A 166 -5.98 10.49 6.63
C TYR A 166 -4.56 10.65 7.20
N LEU A 167 -3.96 9.55 7.66
CA LEU A 167 -2.63 9.55 8.29
C LEU A 167 -1.51 10.00 7.33
N LYS A 168 -1.62 9.70 6.05
CA LYS A 168 -0.53 9.83 5.07
C LYS A 168 0.19 11.20 5.10
N PRO A 169 -0.49 12.38 5.11
CA PRO A 169 0.19 13.67 5.14
C PRO A 169 1.01 13.91 6.41
N TYR A 170 0.68 13.23 7.51
CA TYR A 170 1.41 13.32 8.77
C TYR A 170 2.61 12.35 8.76
N ALA A 171 2.41 11.13 8.29
CA ALA A 171 3.49 10.16 8.16
C ALA A 171 4.61 10.63 7.21
N GLU A 172 4.25 11.34 6.13
CA GLU A 172 5.23 11.92 5.19
C GLU A 172 6.10 13.05 5.80
N GLN A 173 5.73 13.58 6.96
CA GLN A 173 6.53 14.57 7.69
C GLN A 173 7.56 13.93 8.63
N ILE A 174 7.42 12.64 8.90
CA ILE A 174 8.36 11.86 9.72
C ILE A 174 9.50 11.41 8.81
N SER A 175 10.69 11.93 9.05
CA SER A 175 11.89 11.62 8.26
C SER A 175 12.88 10.74 9.02
N ASP A 176 12.44 10.17 10.13
CA ASP A 176 13.28 9.33 10.96
C ASP A 176 13.65 8.03 10.22
N ARG A 177 14.79 7.48 10.61
CA ARG A 177 15.26 6.25 10.01
C ARG A 177 14.36 5.08 10.43
N PRO A 178 14.01 4.15 9.50
CA PRO A 178 13.33 2.92 9.87
C PRO A 178 14.11 2.13 10.92
N MET A 179 13.41 1.71 11.98
CA MET A 179 13.98 0.88 13.05
C MET A 179 13.87 -0.62 12.73
N TYR A 180 13.02 -0.98 11.76
CA TYR A 180 12.89 -2.33 11.22
C TYR A 180 12.80 -2.26 9.69
N GLU A 181 13.48 -3.20 9.01
CA GLU A 181 13.41 -3.25 7.54
C GLU A 181 13.63 -4.70 7.06
N GLU A 182 12.79 -5.13 6.12
CA GLU A 182 12.93 -6.39 5.41
C GLU A 182 13.70 -6.18 4.12
N MET A 183 14.70 -7.03 3.91
CA MET A 183 15.60 -6.98 2.76
C MET A 183 15.60 -8.31 2.02
N ILE A 184 16.10 -8.35 0.80
CA ILE A 184 16.21 -9.60 0.03
C ILE A 184 17.10 -10.67 0.67
N TRP A 185 17.92 -10.31 1.63
CA TRP A 185 18.84 -11.21 2.35
C TRP A 185 18.33 -11.59 3.75
N GLY A 186 17.29 -10.96 4.27
CA GLY A 186 16.73 -11.18 5.60
C GLY A 186 16.09 -9.92 6.15
N ASP A 187 16.27 -9.66 7.42
CA ASP A 187 15.75 -8.44 8.06
C ASP A 187 16.74 -7.87 9.07
N TYR A 188 16.52 -6.63 9.46
CA TYR A 188 17.21 -6.06 10.61
C TYR A 188 16.27 -5.26 11.50
N ARG A 189 16.59 -5.22 12.76
CA ARG A 189 15.95 -4.36 13.76
C ARG A 189 17.02 -3.52 14.46
N VAL A 190 16.81 -2.21 14.48
CA VAL A 190 17.62 -1.30 15.29
C VAL A 190 17.21 -1.46 16.74
N THR A 191 18.15 -1.73 17.60
CA THR A 191 17.93 -1.95 19.05
C THR A 191 18.37 -0.76 19.88
N ASP A 192 19.26 0.05 19.36
CA ASP A 192 19.72 1.26 20.01
C ASP A 192 20.16 2.29 18.98
N TYR A 193 19.79 3.55 19.20
CA TYR A 193 20.21 4.68 18.39
C TYR A 193 20.44 5.89 19.29
N VAL A 194 21.66 6.39 19.29
CA VAL A 194 22.03 7.58 20.06
C VAL A 194 22.68 8.60 19.13
N GLU A 195 22.17 9.81 19.16
CA GLU A 195 22.83 10.97 18.55
C GLU A 195 23.45 11.83 19.66
N TYR A 196 24.77 12.03 19.59
CA TYR A 196 25.52 12.82 20.56
C TYR A 196 25.51 14.30 20.19
N THR A 197 25.85 15.15 21.16
CA THR A 197 25.87 16.61 21.00
C THR A 197 26.86 17.10 19.92
N ASP A 198 27.89 16.34 19.64
CA ASP A 198 28.88 16.60 18.58
C ASP A 198 28.44 16.09 17.20
N LYS A 199 27.14 15.64 17.07
CA LYS A 199 26.54 15.02 15.88
C LYS A 199 27.12 13.65 15.50
N THR A 200 27.95 13.05 16.33
CA THR A 200 28.29 11.64 16.16
C THR A 200 27.08 10.77 16.49
N ARG A 201 27.01 9.59 15.88
CA ARG A 201 25.86 8.67 16.03
C ARG A 201 26.34 7.27 16.36
N SER A 202 25.69 6.65 17.31
CA SER A 202 25.83 5.22 17.61
C SER A 202 24.56 4.49 17.19
N LEU A 203 24.72 3.37 16.54
CA LEU A 203 23.63 2.52 16.06
C LEU A 203 23.95 1.05 16.33
N THR A 204 23.08 0.38 17.06
CA THR A 204 23.15 -1.07 17.26
C THR A 204 22.00 -1.73 16.52
N LYS A 205 22.31 -2.79 15.76
CA LYS A 205 21.32 -3.56 14.98
C LYS A 205 21.43 -5.04 15.27
N HIS A 206 20.29 -5.69 15.41
CA HIS A 206 20.17 -7.13 15.21
C HIS A 206 19.85 -7.42 13.75
N MET A 207 20.59 -8.30 13.13
CA MET A 207 20.44 -8.68 11.73
C MET A 207 20.20 -10.16 11.64
N PHE A 208 19.11 -10.56 10.99
CA PHE A 208 18.80 -11.94 10.65
C PHE A 208 19.09 -12.16 9.16
N ILE A 209 20.05 -13.02 8.86
CA ILE A 209 20.44 -13.33 7.47
C ILE A 209 19.93 -14.71 7.13
N GLN A 210 19.10 -14.81 6.10
CA GLN A 210 18.56 -16.08 5.64
C GLN A 210 19.68 -16.98 5.09
N SER A 211 19.56 -18.29 5.33
CA SER A 211 20.53 -19.27 4.82
C SER A 211 20.71 -19.13 3.31
N GLY A 212 21.96 -19.11 2.86
CA GLY A 212 22.31 -18.93 1.45
C GLY A 212 22.22 -17.50 0.94
N ARG A 213 21.99 -16.53 1.82
CA ARG A 213 22.02 -15.09 1.49
C ARG A 213 23.24 -14.42 2.10
N TYR A 214 23.59 -13.26 1.57
CA TYR A 214 24.69 -12.43 2.05
C TYR A 214 24.31 -10.94 1.94
N ILE A 215 24.94 -10.15 2.78
CA ILE A 215 24.85 -8.70 2.71
C ILE A 215 25.93 -8.25 1.72
N GLY A 216 25.52 -7.70 0.56
CA GLY A 216 26.41 -7.05 -0.39
C GLY A 216 26.66 -5.59 0.00
N TYR A 217 27.86 -5.12 -0.20
CA TYR A 217 28.22 -3.70 -0.18
C TYR A 217 28.16 -3.12 -1.58
#